data_dbd7ee5a4791bb40d84a9483fb64e760
#
_entry.id   dbd7ee5a4791bb40d84a9483fb64e760
#
_cell.length_a   1.000
_cell.length_b   1.000
_cell.length_c   1.000
_cell.angle_alpha   90.00
_cell.angle_beta   90.00
_cell.angle_gamma   90.00
#
_symmetry.space_group_name_H-M   'P 1'
#
loop_
_entity.id
_entity.type
_entity.pdbx_description
1 polymer ?
#
loop_
_entity_poly.entity_id
_entity_poly.type
_entity_poly.pdbx_seq_one_letter_code
_entity_poly.pdbx_strand_id
1 'polypeptide(L)'
;MIQEIEAVFLDLGNTLRKLTQNDEHQAKARQRIVELVGTDEAPEAFCEKLDQRYKLYRKWAFETMREAPESELWTHWMAYDFPAERIGPLGKELTYQYRQSMGLRVVVEHGKEVVQTLFDRGYSLGIISNLITTSEI
;
A
#
# COMPACT_ATOMS: atom_id res chain seq x y z
N MET A 1 -28.32 30.30 8.04
CA MET A 1 -26.89 30.70 7.92
C MET A 1 -26.19 29.60 7.16
N ILE A 2 -25.57 29.89 6.05
CA ILE A 2 -24.70 28.98 5.37
C ILE A 2 -23.40 28.96 6.19
N GLN A 3 -23.03 27.84 6.83
CA GLN A 3 -21.73 27.73 7.46
C GLN A 3 -20.66 27.80 6.36
N GLU A 4 -19.69 28.70 6.51
CA GLU A 4 -18.53 28.72 5.60
C GLU A 4 -17.71 27.45 5.77
N ILE A 5 -17.32 26.85 4.64
CA ILE A 5 -16.43 25.69 4.64
C ILE A 5 -15.02 26.21 4.93
N GLU A 6 -14.41 25.74 6.02
CA GLU A 6 -13.06 26.15 6.45
C GLU A 6 -12.00 25.10 6.10
N ALA A 7 -12.40 23.83 5.94
CA ALA A 7 -11.49 22.73 5.67
C ALA A 7 -12.05 21.76 4.62
N VAL A 8 -11.15 21.18 3.84
CA VAL A 8 -11.44 20.16 2.83
C VAL A 8 -10.59 18.93 3.11
N PHE A 9 -11.22 17.78 3.25
CA PHE A 9 -10.54 16.50 3.36
C PHE A 9 -10.67 15.73 2.05
N LEU A 10 -9.55 15.22 1.56
CA LEU A 10 -9.46 14.50 0.29
C LEU A 10 -9.07 13.04 0.57
N ASP A 11 -9.72 12.11 -0.11
CA ASP A 11 -9.20 10.74 -0.17
C ASP A 11 -7.96 10.67 -1.06
N LEU A 12 -7.11 9.67 -0.83
CA LEU A 12 -5.85 9.51 -1.55
C LEU A 12 -5.98 8.56 -2.75
N GLY A 13 -6.47 7.36 -2.51
CA GLY A 13 -6.54 6.31 -3.53
C GLY A 13 -7.63 6.56 -4.57
N ASN A 14 -7.28 6.58 -5.85
CA ASN A 14 -8.15 6.93 -6.98
C ASN A 14 -8.75 8.34 -6.94
N THR A 15 -8.36 9.16 -5.97
CA THR A 15 -8.77 10.57 -5.85
C THR A 15 -7.61 11.49 -6.18
N LEU A 16 -6.51 11.42 -5.44
CA LEU A 16 -5.30 12.22 -5.69
C LEU A 16 -4.20 11.42 -6.39
N ARG A 17 -4.18 10.11 -6.23
CA ARG A 17 -3.25 9.21 -6.91
C ARG A 17 -3.98 7.98 -7.44
N LYS A 18 -3.51 7.44 -8.56
CA LYS A 18 -4.03 6.22 -9.18
C LYS A 18 -2.91 5.21 -9.42
N LEU A 19 -3.29 3.95 -9.53
CA LEU A 19 -2.40 2.85 -9.88
C LEU A 19 -2.34 2.73 -11.40
N THR A 20 -1.13 2.63 -11.95
CA THR A 20 -0.89 2.40 -13.38
C THR A 20 0.01 1.18 -13.57
N GLN A 21 -0.17 0.49 -14.68
CA GLN A 21 0.71 -0.60 -15.07
C GLN A 21 2.09 -0.05 -15.46
N ASN A 22 3.12 -0.70 -14.93
CA ASN A 22 4.51 -0.46 -15.30
C ASN A 22 5.30 -1.75 -15.05
N ASP A 23 5.48 -2.53 -16.09
CA ASP A 23 6.03 -3.89 -16.02
C ASP A 23 7.44 -3.92 -15.41
N GLU A 24 8.29 -2.97 -15.79
CA GLU A 24 9.65 -2.88 -15.25
C GLU A 24 9.66 -2.59 -13.75
N HIS A 25 8.83 -1.63 -13.33
CA HIS A 25 8.69 -1.27 -11.91
C HIS A 25 8.17 -2.45 -11.09
N GLN A 26 7.14 -3.11 -11.59
CA GLN A 26 6.53 -4.27 -10.93
C GLN A 26 7.49 -5.47 -10.86
N ALA A 27 8.23 -5.74 -11.93
CA ALA A 27 9.22 -6.82 -11.96
C ALA A 27 10.35 -6.57 -10.94
N LYS A 28 10.87 -5.34 -10.86
CA LYS A 28 11.87 -4.97 -9.84
C LYS A 28 11.36 -5.18 -8.41
N ALA A 29 10.12 -4.81 -8.15
CA ALA A 29 9.52 -5.00 -6.83
C ALA A 29 9.35 -6.48 -6.49
N ARG A 30 8.87 -7.32 -7.42
CA ARG A 30 8.76 -8.78 -7.24
C ARG A 30 10.12 -9.42 -6.98
N GLN A 31 11.12 -9.06 -7.76
CA GLN A 31 12.49 -9.53 -7.56
C GLN A 31 13.00 -9.16 -6.15
N ARG A 32 12.74 -7.93 -5.71
CA ARG A 32 13.14 -7.49 -4.38
C ARG A 32 12.47 -8.26 -3.25
N ILE A 33 11.20 -8.63 -3.42
CA ILE A 33 10.48 -9.45 -2.44
C ILE A 33 11.16 -10.81 -2.26
N VAL A 34 11.46 -11.54 -3.34
CA VAL A 34 12.08 -12.87 -3.24
C VAL A 34 13.48 -12.80 -2.64
N GLU A 35 14.25 -11.74 -2.92
CA GLU A 35 15.55 -11.50 -2.30
C GLU A 35 15.43 -11.28 -0.78
N LEU A 36 14.49 -10.43 -0.34
CA LEU A 36 14.25 -10.14 1.07
C LEU A 36 13.80 -11.38 1.84
N VAL A 37 12.84 -12.12 1.28
CA VAL A 37 12.36 -13.38 1.86
C VAL A 37 13.43 -14.47 1.77
N GLY A 38 14.30 -14.43 0.75
CA GLY A 38 15.37 -15.40 0.51
C GLY A 38 14.83 -16.74 0.04
N THR A 39 13.96 -16.70 -0.94
CA THR A 39 13.45 -17.86 -1.64
C THR A 39 14.06 -17.94 -3.04
N ASP A 40 14.20 -19.17 -3.57
CA ASP A 40 14.64 -19.43 -4.94
C ASP A 40 13.46 -19.57 -5.91
N GLU A 41 12.24 -19.32 -5.44
CA GLU A 41 11.05 -19.34 -6.30
C GLU A 41 11.10 -18.20 -7.34
N ALA A 42 10.54 -18.46 -8.52
CA ALA A 42 10.38 -17.42 -9.53
C ALA A 42 9.54 -16.24 -8.97
N PRO A 43 9.94 -14.99 -9.15
CA PRO A 43 9.29 -13.82 -8.55
C PRO A 43 7.79 -13.75 -8.83
N GLU A 44 7.37 -14.05 -10.04
CA GLU A 44 5.96 -14.07 -10.44
C GLU A 44 5.16 -15.13 -9.66
N ALA A 45 5.67 -16.37 -9.62
CA ALA A 45 5.01 -17.49 -8.94
C ALA A 45 4.93 -17.23 -7.41
N PHE A 46 5.99 -16.66 -6.83
CA PHE A 46 5.98 -16.30 -5.41
C PHE A 46 4.97 -15.20 -5.12
N CYS A 47 4.90 -14.16 -5.96
CA CYS A 47 3.92 -13.09 -5.78
C CYS A 47 2.48 -13.54 -5.99
N GLU A 48 2.20 -14.46 -6.91
CA GLU A 48 0.87 -15.09 -7.02
C GLU A 48 0.47 -15.81 -5.74
N LYS A 49 1.41 -16.53 -5.10
CA LYS A 49 1.21 -17.15 -3.79
C LYS A 49 0.90 -16.10 -2.72
N LEU A 50 1.65 -14.98 -2.70
CA LEU A 50 1.38 -13.86 -1.79
C LEU A 50 -0.02 -13.27 -2.01
N ASP A 51 -0.46 -13.10 -3.25
CA ASP A 51 -1.80 -12.58 -3.57
C ASP A 51 -2.92 -13.47 -3.02
N GLN A 52 -2.76 -14.80 -3.08
CA GLN A 52 -3.71 -15.73 -2.48
C GLN A 52 -3.74 -15.59 -0.94
N ARG A 53 -2.57 -15.50 -0.33
CA ARG A 53 -2.42 -15.33 1.13
C ARG A 53 -2.98 -13.98 1.59
N TYR A 54 -2.73 -12.93 0.81
CA TYR A 54 -3.26 -11.60 1.10
C TYR A 54 -4.79 -11.56 1.04
N LYS A 55 -5.43 -12.27 0.11
CA LYS A 55 -6.89 -12.39 0.09
C LYS A 55 -7.44 -13.00 1.37
N LEU A 56 -6.78 -14.02 1.92
CA LEU A 56 -7.18 -14.63 3.20
C LEU A 56 -7.01 -13.65 4.36
N TYR A 57 -5.88 -12.94 4.41
CA TYR A 57 -5.67 -11.87 5.39
C TYR A 57 -6.77 -10.81 5.31
N ARG A 58 -7.07 -10.32 4.11
CA ARG A 58 -8.12 -9.29 3.91
C ARG A 58 -9.48 -9.77 4.38
N LYS A 59 -9.83 -11.03 4.14
CA LYS A 59 -11.06 -11.61 4.66
C LYS A 59 -11.10 -11.55 6.19
N TRP A 60 -10.04 -12.00 6.86
CA TRP A 60 -9.92 -11.91 8.31
C TRP A 60 -10.01 -10.45 8.82
N ALA A 61 -9.31 -9.53 8.19
CA ALA A 61 -9.31 -8.12 8.58
C ALA A 61 -10.72 -7.49 8.49
N PHE A 62 -11.47 -7.81 7.44
CA PHE A 62 -12.87 -7.37 7.31
C PHE A 62 -13.79 -8.01 8.36
N GLU A 63 -13.68 -9.31 8.60
CA GLU A 63 -14.52 -10.03 9.55
C GLU A 63 -14.27 -9.57 10.99
N THR A 64 -13.04 -9.21 11.32
CA THR A 64 -12.65 -8.81 12.68
C THR A 64 -12.61 -7.30 12.88
N MET A 65 -12.71 -6.51 11.81
CA MET A 65 -12.52 -5.05 11.80
C MET A 65 -11.17 -4.65 12.40
N ARG A 66 -10.11 -5.43 12.08
CA ARG A 66 -8.75 -5.21 12.58
C ARG A 66 -7.76 -5.25 11.44
N GLU A 67 -6.65 -4.55 11.63
CA GLU A 67 -5.46 -4.63 10.78
C GLU A 67 -4.29 -5.13 11.64
N ALA A 68 -3.52 -6.08 11.10
CA ALA A 68 -2.31 -6.54 11.75
C ALA A 68 -1.15 -5.56 11.52
N PRO A 69 -0.23 -5.39 12.50
CA PRO A 69 1.04 -4.73 12.23
C PRO A 69 1.79 -5.41 11.09
N GLU A 70 2.60 -4.68 10.35
CA GLU A 70 3.30 -5.20 9.16
C GLU A 70 4.17 -6.43 9.46
N SER A 71 4.83 -6.46 10.64
CA SER A 71 5.58 -7.65 11.06
C SER A 71 4.70 -8.89 11.22
N GLU A 72 3.51 -8.72 11.81
CA GLU A 72 2.54 -9.80 12.00
C GLU A 72 1.89 -10.22 10.68
N LEU A 73 1.52 -9.24 9.83
CA LEU A 73 1.04 -9.51 8.47
C LEU A 73 1.97 -10.47 7.73
N TRP A 74 3.27 -10.22 7.80
CA TRP A 74 4.23 -11.04 7.08
C TRP A 74 4.55 -12.36 7.77
N THR A 75 4.68 -12.40 9.07
CA THR A 75 5.04 -13.64 9.79
C THR A 75 3.89 -14.62 9.95
N HIS A 76 2.64 -14.14 10.02
CA HIS A 76 1.47 -15.00 10.22
C HIS A 76 0.64 -15.24 8.96
N TRP A 77 0.74 -14.36 7.95
CA TRP A 77 -0.11 -14.44 6.76
C TRP A 77 0.66 -14.60 5.46
N MET A 78 1.60 -13.68 5.18
CA MET A 78 2.22 -13.60 3.86
C MET A 78 3.37 -14.58 3.67
N ALA A 79 4.25 -14.71 4.65
CA ALA A 79 5.45 -15.54 4.60
C ALA A 79 5.59 -16.43 5.86
N TYR A 80 4.48 -16.99 6.34
CA TYR A 80 4.44 -17.84 7.55
C TYR A 80 5.24 -19.13 7.44
N ASP A 81 5.60 -19.53 6.24
CA ASP A 81 6.45 -20.71 5.92
C ASP A 81 7.95 -20.39 5.98
N PHE A 82 8.32 -19.15 6.36
CA PHE A 82 9.71 -18.71 6.59
C PHE A 82 9.94 -18.37 8.06
N PRO A 83 11.21 -18.41 8.55
CA PRO A 83 11.51 -18.08 9.95
C PRO A 83 11.03 -16.68 10.35
N ALA A 84 10.18 -16.60 11.38
CA ALA A 84 9.56 -15.36 11.82
C ALA A 84 10.58 -14.31 12.30
N GLU A 85 11.67 -14.74 12.93
CA GLU A 85 12.77 -13.89 13.37
C GLU A 85 13.50 -13.20 12.22
N ARG A 86 13.46 -13.82 11.03
CA ARG A 86 14.01 -13.24 9.81
C ARG A 86 13.02 -12.31 9.12
N ILE A 87 11.76 -12.72 9.02
CA ILE A 87 10.73 -12.01 8.26
C ILE A 87 10.21 -10.80 9.03
N GLY A 88 9.98 -10.91 10.34
CA GLY A 88 9.37 -9.86 11.14
C GLY A 88 10.03 -8.48 11.01
N PRO A 89 11.36 -8.37 11.15
CA PRO A 89 12.07 -7.10 10.97
C PRO A 89 11.96 -6.49 9.56
N LEU A 90 11.65 -7.32 8.55
CA LEU A 90 11.52 -6.90 7.15
C LEU A 90 10.07 -6.52 6.78
N GLY A 91 9.11 -6.69 7.68
CA GLY A 91 7.70 -6.53 7.40
C GLY A 91 7.33 -5.22 6.70
N LYS A 92 7.93 -4.11 7.13
CA LYS A 92 7.71 -2.79 6.55
C LYS A 92 8.20 -2.69 5.10
N GLU A 93 9.43 -3.13 4.85
CA GLU A 93 10.02 -3.12 3.52
C GLU A 93 9.29 -4.10 2.59
N LEU A 94 8.95 -5.28 3.07
CA LEU A 94 8.19 -6.27 2.33
C LEU A 94 6.79 -5.75 1.95
N THR A 95 6.10 -5.09 2.86
CA THR A 95 4.81 -4.46 2.56
C THR A 95 4.95 -3.37 1.50
N TYR A 96 5.96 -2.54 1.61
CA TYR A 96 6.24 -1.52 0.60
C TYR A 96 6.47 -2.17 -0.77
N GLN A 97 7.36 -3.15 -0.89
CA GLN A 97 7.66 -3.82 -2.15
C GLN A 97 6.44 -4.58 -2.71
N TYR A 98 5.65 -5.23 -1.87
CA TYR A 98 4.43 -5.89 -2.30
C TYR A 98 3.44 -4.90 -2.92
N ARG A 99 3.30 -3.72 -2.34
CA ARG A 99 2.46 -2.68 -2.92
C ARG A 99 3.02 -2.10 -4.22
N GLN A 100 4.36 -2.02 -4.36
CA GLN A 100 5.00 -1.63 -5.64
C GLN A 100 4.80 -2.70 -6.73
N SER A 101 4.74 -3.97 -6.36
CA SER A 101 4.49 -5.06 -7.31
C SER A 101 3.08 -5.05 -7.92
N MET A 102 2.13 -4.33 -7.31
CA MET A 102 0.77 -4.15 -7.85
C MET A 102 0.70 -3.10 -8.97
N GLY A 103 1.67 -2.21 -9.09
CA GLY A 103 1.73 -1.14 -10.08
C GLY A 103 2.39 0.12 -9.55
N LEU A 104 2.61 1.05 -10.45
CA LEU A 104 3.17 2.37 -10.15
C LEU A 104 2.05 3.34 -9.73
N ARG A 105 2.25 4.02 -8.60
CA ARG A 105 1.32 5.06 -8.16
C ARG A 105 1.72 6.40 -8.72
N VAL A 106 0.80 7.02 -9.45
CA VAL A 106 0.98 8.33 -10.06
C VAL A 106 -0.09 9.29 -9.59
N VAL A 107 0.23 10.57 -9.54
CA VAL A 107 -0.75 11.63 -9.25
C VAL A 107 -1.77 11.65 -10.38
N VAL A 108 -3.06 11.81 -10.05
CA VAL A 108 -4.11 11.94 -11.06
C VAL A 108 -3.92 13.25 -11.83
N GLU A 109 -4.40 13.28 -13.07
CA GLU A 109 -4.39 14.48 -13.88
C GLU A 109 -5.07 15.63 -13.14
N HIS A 110 -4.49 16.82 -13.19
CA HIS A 110 -4.91 18.03 -12.47
C HIS A 110 -4.95 17.92 -10.92
N GLY A 111 -4.56 16.78 -10.32
CA GLY A 111 -4.62 16.60 -8.87
C GLY A 111 -3.81 17.63 -8.09
N LYS A 112 -2.60 17.95 -8.55
CA LYS A 112 -1.75 19.00 -7.94
C LYS A 112 -2.38 20.38 -8.07
N GLU A 113 -2.95 20.71 -9.23
CA GLU A 113 -3.58 21.99 -9.51
C GLU A 113 -4.81 22.22 -8.62
N VAL A 114 -5.63 21.19 -8.43
CA VAL A 114 -6.81 21.26 -7.56
C VAL A 114 -6.39 21.50 -6.11
N VAL A 115 -5.41 20.74 -5.59
CA VAL A 115 -4.90 20.92 -4.22
C VAL A 115 -4.32 22.31 -4.05
N GLN A 116 -3.51 22.80 -4.99
CA GLN A 116 -2.94 24.13 -4.93
C GLN A 116 -4.03 25.22 -4.96
N THR A 117 -5.03 25.07 -5.83
CA THR A 117 -6.15 26.03 -5.92
C THR A 117 -6.94 26.12 -4.63
N LEU A 118 -7.20 24.98 -3.97
CA LEU A 118 -7.89 24.97 -2.67
C LEU A 118 -7.04 25.64 -1.58
N PHE A 119 -5.74 25.36 -1.56
CA PHE A 119 -4.81 25.97 -0.63
C PHE A 119 -4.75 27.50 -0.82
N ASP A 120 -4.62 27.98 -2.07
CA ASP A 120 -4.56 29.41 -2.40
C ASP A 120 -5.85 30.16 -2.05
N ARG A 121 -6.98 29.44 -2.01
CA ARG A 121 -8.26 29.99 -1.56
C ARG A 121 -8.41 30.04 -0.04
N GLY A 122 -7.40 29.59 0.71
CA GLY A 122 -7.35 29.66 2.16
C GLY A 122 -8.01 28.50 2.89
N TYR A 123 -8.39 27.42 2.20
CA TYR A 123 -8.89 26.22 2.86
C TYR A 123 -7.80 25.50 3.64
N SER A 124 -8.12 25.03 4.83
CA SER A 124 -7.32 24.01 5.52
C SER A 124 -7.49 22.66 4.81
N LEU A 125 -6.39 22.01 4.46
CA LEU A 125 -6.43 20.75 3.71
C LEU A 125 -5.99 19.58 4.57
N GLY A 126 -6.66 18.44 4.41
CA GLY A 126 -6.32 17.19 5.07
C GLY A 126 -6.55 15.98 4.14
N ILE A 127 -6.00 14.84 4.54
CA ILE A 127 -6.21 13.56 3.85
C ILE A 127 -6.93 12.60 4.80
N ILE A 128 -7.95 11.92 4.29
CA ILE A 128 -8.59 10.77 4.94
C ILE A 128 -8.45 9.59 3.99
N SER A 129 -7.71 8.56 4.39
CA SER A 129 -7.48 7.40 3.54
C SER A 129 -7.33 6.12 4.36
N ASN A 130 -7.83 5.01 3.81
CA ASN A 130 -7.64 3.69 4.38
C ASN A 130 -6.27 3.17 3.91
N LEU A 131 -5.29 3.15 4.80
CA LEU A 131 -3.93 2.72 4.51
C LEU A 131 -3.64 1.37 5.15
N ILE A 132 -2.94 0.51 4.42
CA ILE A 132 -2.41 -0.76 4.93
C ILE A 132 -1.04 -0.51 5.60
N THR A 133 -0.33 0.50 5.12
CA THR A 133 0.98 0.90 5.65
C THR A 133 1.15 2.41 5.59
N THR A 134 1.86 2.97 6.57
CA THR A 134 2.24 4.38 6.59
C THR A 134 3.50 4.68 5.77
N SER A 135 4.18 3.66 5.27
CA SER A 135 5.43 3.83 4.50
C SER A 135 5.23 4.42 3.10
N GLU A 136 3.98 4.64 2.69
CA GLU A 136 3.63 5.25 1.39
C GLU A 136 3.12 6.69 1.48
N ILE A 137 3.21 7.31 2.63
CA ILE A 137 2.82 8.72 2.85
C ILE A 137 4.02 9.61 2.69
#